data_87736ceb6df6c95337cece71d8b1e97e
#
_entry.id   87736ceb6df6c95337cece71d8b1e97e
#
_cell.length_a   1.000
_cell.length_b   1.000
_cell.length_c   1.000
_cell.angle_alpha   90.00
_cell.angle_beta   90.00
_cell.angle_gamma   90.00
#
_symmetry.space_group_name_H-M   'P 1'
#
loop_
_entity.id
_entity.type
_entity.pdbx_description
1 polymer ?
#
loop_
_entity_poly.entity_id
_entity_poly.type
_entity_poly.pdbx_seq_one_letter_code
_entity_poly.pdbx_strand_id
1 'polypeptide(L)'
;MKTNARTVALATLMKVINQGSYSNISLNHALKAAKLPGEESRLATNLVYGTIQYQLYLEYQLKDLVKARLREPYIKPLLLMSAYQIFFLDKVPNRAVLDEANKLAKAYGRPKSSGYRLVNGILHSLLRRGEVLPEKDAPDYLSVKCSMPLWLSDYFVANWGKSRAEKIMASFNSKAKNEIRISALADEKRVVRDLDRAHFAPQESPLASRSYALSRGGIVMTDFFKDGEVTVQDEAASLVAEAFDFKGNEQALDACSAPGGKTIQIAEQLPDGQVTALDIHEKKLRLVKENAARMRVADRVKVKALDARKAREYFSRQEFDKILIDAPCSGLGLLRRKPEIRYTKTAEDISHLAEIQLDILNEVSGLLKKGGELVYSTCSISVEENEENVRKFLAAHPDFALKPFETAKISAPKGMLKILPDSYNSDGFFIAKFTTRG
;
A
#
# COMPACT_ATOMS: atom_id res chain seq x y z
N MET A 1 -16.30 15.75 -26.01
CA MET A 1 -15.73 16.57 -24.92
C MET A 1 -14.21 16.44 -24.93
N LYS A 2 -13.45 17.52 -24.71
CA LYS A 2 -11.99 17.47 -24.66
C LYS A 2 -11.54 16.63 -23.43
N THR A 3 -10.61 15.72 -23.64
CA THR A 3 -10.01 14.92 -22.55
C THR A 3 -9.18 15.83 -21.64
N ASN A 4 -9.45 15.84 -20.35
CA ASN A 4 -8.76 16.61 -19.31
C ASN A 4 -8.68 15.81 -18.00
N ALA A 5 -8.06 16.35 -16.97
CA ALA A 5 -7.90 15.70 -15.67
C ALA A 5 -9.23 15.21 -15.09
N ARG A 6 -10.30 16.02 -15.14
CA ARG A 6 -11.60 15.71 -14.56
C ARG A 6 -12.35 14.61 -15.32
N THR A 7 -12.24 14.58 -16.66
CA THR A 7 -12.82 13.49 -17.45
C THR A 7 -12.17 12.15 -17.17
N VAL A 8 -10.82 12.13 -17.06
CA VAL A 8 -10.05 10.93 -16.72
C VAL A 8 -10.37 10.47 -15.29
N ALA A 9 -10.44 11.42 -14.34
CA ALA A 9 -10.78 11.12 -12.95
C ALA A 9 -12.18 10.55 -12.82
N LEU A 10 -13.19 11.15 -13.45
CA LEU A 10 -14.57 10.66 -13.39
C LEU A 10 -14.70 9.25 -13.98
N ALA A 11 -14.11 9.02 -15.16
CA ALA A 11 -14.13 7.70 -15.79
C ALA A 11 -13.47 6.62 -14.91
N THR A 12 -12.37 6.97 -14.22
CA THR A 12 -11.69 6.09 -13.27
C THR A 12 -12.54 5.83 -12.02
N LEU A 13 -13.10 6.89 -11.41
CA LEU A 13 -13.97 6.80 -10.24
C LEU A 13 -15.21 5.96 -10.49
N MET A 14 -15.81 6.05 -11.69
CA MET A 14 -16.94 5.20 -12.07
C MET A 14 -16.56 3.69 -12.05
N LYS A 15 -15.36 3.33 -12.49
CA LYS A 15 -14.87 1.94 -12.42
C LYS A 15 -14.59 1.51 -10.99
N VAL A 16 -13.95 2.37 -10.19
CA VAL A 16 -13.60 2.04 -8.81
C VAL A 16 -14.85 1.95 -7.93
N ILE A 17 -15.68 2.99 -7.91
CA ILE A 17 -16.83 3.10 -7.00
C ILE A 17 -17.98 2.17 -7.40
N ASN A 18 -18.26 2.04 -8.71
CA ASN A 18 -19.41 1.27 -9.17
C ASN A 18 -19.08 -0.19 -9.50
N GLN A 19 -17.82 -0.53 -9.77
CA GLN A 19 -17.40 -1.86 -10.25
C GLN A 19 -16.35 -2.53 -9.36
N GLY A 20 -15.87 -1.86 -8.29
CA GLY A 20 -14.86 -2.39 -7.38
C GLY A 20 -13.46 -2.56 -7.98
N SER A 21 -13.15 -1.87 -9.08
CA SER A 21 -11.83 -1.96 -9.72
C SER A 21 -10.74 -1.33 -8.85
N TYR A 22 -9.52 -1.85 -8.91
CA TYR A 22 -8.37 -1.26 -8.22
C TYR A 22 -8.03 0.12 -8.78
N SER A 23 -7.90 1.12 -7.90
CA SER A 23 -7.69 2.52 -8.26
C SER A 23 -6.41 2.74 -9.05
N ASN A 24 -5.29 2.15 -8.60
CA ASN A 24 -3.98 2.28 -9.24
C ASN A 24 -3.96 1.71 -10.66
N ILE A 25 -4.55 0.54 -10.88
CA ILE A 25 -4.59 -0.11 -12.20
C ILE A 25 -5.46 0.72 -13.16
N SER A 26 -6.67 1.07 -12.70
CA SER A 26 -7.64 1.81 -13.52
C SER A 26 -7.12 3.20 -13.90
N LEU A 27 -6.49 3.91 -12.94
CA LEU A 27 -5.93 5.23 -13.17
C LEU A 27 -4.73 5.19 -14.11
N ASN A 28 -3.77 4.28 -13.89
CA ASN A 28 -2.59 4.15 -14.76
C ASN A 28 -2.99 3.85 -16.21
N HIS A 29 -3.96 2.97 -16.42
CA HIS A 29 -4.48 2.69 -17.74
C HIS A 29 -5.12 3.94 -18.39
N ALA A 30 -5.96 4.67 -17.62
CA ALA A 30 -6.62 5.87 -18.11
C ALA A 30 -5.64 7.00 -18.44
N LEU A 31 -4.60 7.22 -17.62
CA LEU A 31 -3.57 8.23 -17.85
C LEU A 31 -2.72 7.91 -19.09
N LYS A 32 -2.31 6.64 -19.28
CA LYS A 32 -1.58 6.20 -20.46
C LYS A 32 -2.39 6.42 -21.75
N ALA A 33 -3.68 6.11 -21.73
CA ALA A 33 -4.57 6.29 -22.86
C ALA A 33 -4.83 7.79 -23.18
N ALA A 34 -4.97 8.61 -22.14
CA ALA A 34 -5.32 10.02 -22.26
C ALA A 34 -4.14 10.92 -22.66
N LYS A 35 -2.89 10.51 -22.43
CA LYS A 35 -1.65 11.27 -22.72
C LYS A 35 -1.71 12.73 -22.22
N LEU A 36 -2.21 12.91 -20.98
CA LEU A 36 -2.35 14.24 -20.39
C LEU A 36 -0.98 14.89 -20.10
N PRO A 37 -0.88 16.23 -20.17
CA PRO A 37 0.26 16.98 -19.64
C PRO A 37 0.51 16.65 -18.16
N GLY A 38 1.74 16.84 -17.69
CA GLY A 38 2.15 16.45 -16.34
C GLY A 38 1.30 17.06 -15.21
N GLU A 39 0.86 18.33 -15.37
CA GLU A 39 -0.02 18.98 -14.37
C GLU A 39 -1.43 18.40 -14.37
N GLU A 40 -2.00 18.16 -15.52
CA GLU A 40 -3.31 17.51 -15.66
C GLU A 40 -3.29 16.07 -15.13
N SER A 41 -2.20 15.33 -15.39
CA SER A 41 -2.01 13.98 -14.85
C SER A 41 -1.93 13.99 -13.32
N ARG A 42 -1.22 14.97 -12.72
CA ARG A 42 -1.18 15.15 -11.27
C ARG A 42 -2.54 15.51 -10.69
N LEU A 43 -3.29 16.40 -11.35
CA LEU A 43 -4.64 16.75 -10.91
C LEU A 43 -5.58 15.53 -10.99
N ALA A 44 -5.58 14.78 -12.10
CA ALA A 44 -6.38 13.56 -12.24
C ALA A 44 -6.07 12.55 -11.12
N THR A 45 -4.79 12.35 -10.83
CA THR A 45 -4.33 11.47 -9.73
C THR A 45 -4.85 11.95 -8.38
N ASN A 46 -4.73 13.23 -8.08
CA ASN A 46 -5.23 13.81 -6.83
C ASN A 46 -6.75 13.68 -6.70
N LEU A 47 -7.50 13.94 -7.78
CA LEU A 47 -8.94 13.80 -7.80
C LEU A 47 -9.39 12.36 -7.54
N VAL A 48 -8.74 11.37 -8.14
CA VAL A 48 -9.10 9.95 -7.95
C VAL A 48 -8.78 9.50 -6.53
N TYR A 49 -7.52 9.61 -6.11
CA TYR A 49 -7.12 9.13 -4.78
C TYR A 49 -7.79 9.89 -3.65
N GLY A 50 -7.88 11.22 -3.74
CA GLY A 50 -8.52 12.02 -2.72
C GLY A 50 -10.02 11.75 -2.60
N THR A 51 -10.72 11.58 -3.72
CA THR A 51 -12.16 11.22 -3.69
C THR A 51 -12.38 9.86 -3.02
N ILE A 52 -11.57 8.84 -3.33
CA ILE A 52 -11.69 7.52 -2.72
C ILE A 52 -11.30 7.58 -1.25
N GLN A 53 -10.22 8.26 -0.93
CA GLN A 53 -9.70 8.41 0.43
C GLN A 53 -10.72 9.04 1.38
N TYR A 54 -11.43 10.05 0.92
CA TYR A 54 -12.44 10.77 1.70
C TYR A 54 -13.89 10.36 1.37
N GLN A 55 -14.10 9.19 0.75
CA GLN A 55 -15.42 8.81 0.24
C GLN A 55 -16.52 8.86 1.31
N LEU A 56 -16.32 8.27 2.50
CA LEU A 56 -17.34 8.28 3.57
C LEU A 56 -17.60 9.68 4.11
N TYR A 57 -16.55 10.48 4.30
CA TYR A 57 -16.70 11.88 4.67
C TYR A 57 -17.55 12.64 3.63
N LEU A 58 -17.22 12.46 2.34
CA LEU A 58 -17.93 13.13 1.25
C LEU A 58 -19.38 12.63 1.12
N GLU A 59 -19.63 11.35 1.33
CA GLU A 59 -20.98 10.78 1.38
C GLU A 59 -21.79 11.37 2.53
N TYR A 60 -21.17 11.56 3.69
CA TYR A 60 -21.80 12.24 4.83
C TYR A 60 -22.15 13.69 4.51
N GLN A 61 -21.25 14.42 3.82
CA GLN A 61 -21.53 15.77 3.36
C GLN A 61 -22.71 15.84 2.37
N LEU A 62 -22.99 14.78 1.66
CA LEU A 62 -24.03 14.75 0.61
C LEU A 62 -25.36 14.13 1.07
N LYS A 63 -25.38 13.34 2.17
CA LYS A 63 -26.52 12.48 2.55
C LYS A 63 -27.86 13.21 2.62
N ASP A 64 -27.91 14.37 3.25
CA ASP A 64 -29.14 15.13 3.44
C ASP A 64 -29.55 16.00 2.22
N LEU A 65 -28.62 16.16 1.28
CA LEU A 65 -28.81 16.91 0.05
C LEU A 65 -29.28 16.02 -1.10
N VAL A 66 -28.99 14.72 -1.05
CA VAL A 66 -29.39 13.73 -2.05
C VAL A 66 -30.70 13.07 -1.60
N LYS A 67 -31.84 13.73 -1.89
CA LYS A 67 -33.17 13.25 -1.47
C LYS A 67 -33.78 12.20 -2.40
N ALA A 68 -33.20 11.96 -3.57
CA ALA A 68 -33.73 11.06 -4.58
C ALA A 68 -32.69 9.97 -4.95
N ARG A 69 -33.18 8.81 -5.40
CA ARG A 69 -32.32 7.74 -5.91
C ARG A 69 -31.54 8.23 -7.13
N LEU A 70 -30.23 8.15 -7.08
CA LEU A 70 -29.34 8.46 -8.20
C LEU A 70 -29.44 7.35 -9.25
N ARG A 71 -30.08 7.63 -10.41
CA ARG A 71 -30.36 6.62 -11.44
C ARG A 71 -29.24 6.45 -12.46
N GLU A 72 -28.41 7.47 -12.64
CA GLU A 72 -27.33 7.46 -13.63
C GLU A 72 -25.97 7.18 -12.95
N PRO A 73 -25.17 6.25 -13.46
CA PRO A 73 -23.99 5.73 -12.74
C PRO A 73 -22.88 6.77 -12.55
N TYR A 74 -22.89 7.86 -13.33
CA TYR A 74 -21.88 8.92 -13.20
C TYR A 74 -22.20 9.90 -12.05
N ILE A 75 -23.47 10.02 -11.61
CA ILE A 75 -23.88 11.10 -10.70
C ILE A 75 -23.19 10.99 -9.34
N LYS A 76 -23.20 9.81 -8.70
CA LYS A 76 -22.53 9.62 -7.41
C LYS A 76 -21.02 9.90 -7.49
N PRO A 77 -20.24 9.30 -8.42
CA PRO A 77 -18.83 9.62 -8.55
C PRO A 77 -18.55 11.10 -8.86
N LEU A 78 -19.38 11.74 -9.67
CA LEU A 78 -19.24 13.16 -10.00
C LEU A 78 -19.50 14.07 -8.79
N LEU A 79 -20.53 13.79 -8.01
CA LEU A 79 -20.84 14.54 -6.78
C LEU A 79 -19.70 14.40 -5.76
N LEU A 80 -19.20 13.19 -5.53
CA LEU A 80 -18.08 12.95 -4.63
C LEU A 80 -16.82 13.67 -5.09
N MET A 81 -16.45 13.56 -6.38
CA MET A 81 -15.30 14.26 -6.94
C MET A 81 -15.41 15.78 -6.86
N SER A 82 -16.63 16.32 -7.03
CA SER A 82 -16.87 17.75 -6.94
C SER A 82 -16.82 18.22 -5.48
N ALA A 83 -17.42 17.47 -4.55
CA ALA A 83 -17.36 17.76 -3.13
C ALA A 83 -15.90 17.69 -2.61
N TYR A 84 -15.10 16.72 -3.09
CA TYR A 84 -13.66 16.67 -2.77
C TYR A 84 -12.94 17.94 -3.22
N GLN A 85 -13.19 18.44 -4.42
CA GLN A 85 -12.58 19.69 -4.89
C GLN A 85 -13.01 20.90 -4.03
N ILE A 86 -14.27 20.96 -3.62
CA ILE A 86 -14.81 22.05 -2.79
C ILE A 86 -14.16 22.09 -1.41
N PHE A 87 -13.98 20.93 -0.75
CA PHE A 87 -13.49 20.88 0.63
C PHE A 87 -11.96 20.75 0.77
N PHE A 88 -11.26 20.26 -0.25
CA PHE A 88 -9.84 19.89 -0.12
C PHE A 88 -8.90 20.54 -1.15
N LEU A 89 -9.42 21.26 -2.15
CA LEU A 89 -8.59 21.89 -3.17
C LEU A 89 -8.72 23.43 -3.17
N ASP A 90 -8.07 24.09 -2.21
CA ASP A 90 -8.12 25.55 -2.02
C ASP A 90 -7.77 26.36 -3.28
N LYS A 91 -6.90 25.82 -4.14
CA LYS A 91 -6.46 26.46 -5.38
C LYS A 91 -7.47 26.36 -6.52
N VAL A 92 -8.57 25.61 -6.35
CA VAL A 92 -9.61 25.45 -7.38
C VAL A 92 -10.83 26.28 -6.98
N PRO A 93 -11.16 27.37 -7.71
CA PRO A 93 -12.31 28.18 -7.40
C PRO A 93 -13.60 27.37 -7.47
N ASN A 94 -14.52 27.53 -6.50
CA ASN A 94 -15.80 26.81 -6.46
C ASN A 94 -16.62 26.98 -7.74
N ARG A 95 -16.58 28.17 -8.37
CA ARG A 95 -17.24 28.40 -9.67
C ARG A 95 -16.71 27.45 -10.75
N ALA A 96 -15.40 27.24 -10.80
CA ALA A 96 -14.79 26.32 -11.78
C ALA A 96 -15.22 24.87 -11.51
N VAL A 97 -15.35 24.47 -10.25
CA VAL A 97 -15.86 23.14 -9.87
C VAL A 97 -17.29 22.94 -10.39
N LEU A 98 -18.18 23.91 -10.14
CA LEU A 98 -19.57 23.87 -10.59
C LEU A 98 -19.70 23.83 -12.11
N ASP A 99 -18.95 24.68 -12.82
CA ASP A 99 -18.98 24.74 -14.28
C ASP A 99 -18.52 23.42 -14.91
N GLU A 100 -17.42 22.86 -14.42
CA GLU A 100 -16.90 21.57 -14.90
C GLU A 100 -17.81 20.40 -14.54
N ALA A 101 -18.39 20.37 -13.34
CA ALA A 101 -19.37 19.38 -12.95
C ALA A 101 -20.59 19.38 -13.87
N ASN A 102 -21.10 20.57 -14.22
CA ASN A 102 -22.21 20.72 -15.15
C ASN A 102 -21.87 20.24 -16.57
N LYS A 103 -20.66 20.55 -17.08
CA LYS A 103 -20.19 20.06 -18.39
C LYS A 103 -20.11 18.54 -18.39
N LEU A 104 -19.54 17.95 -17.35
CA LEU A 104 -19.43 16.50 -17.19
C LEU A 104 -20.82 15.85 -17.10
N ALA A 105 -21.71 16.39 -16.28
CA ALA A 105 -23.06 15.87 -16.14
C ALA A 105 -23.86 15.89 -17.45
N LYS A 106 -23.69 16.93 -18.27
CA LYS A 106 -24.30 16.99 -19.61
C LYS A 106 -23.70 15.99 -20.58
N ALA A 107 -22.39 15.76 -20.50
CA ALA A 107 -21.68 14.87 -21.41
C ALA A 107 -21.92 13.37 -21.10
N TYR A 108 -22.07 13.01 -19.83
CA TYR A 108 -22.29 11.62 -19.38
C TYR A 108 -23.78 11.28 -19.23
N GLY A 109 -24.65 12.31 -19.15
CA GLY A 109 -26.09 12.14 -19.01
C GLY A 109 -26.74 11.60 -20.28
N ARG A 110 -27.84 10.86 -20.11
CA ARG A 110 -28.66 10.38 -21.24
C ARG A 110 -29.31 11.56 -21.97
N PRO A 111 -29.59 11.43 -23.26
CA PRO A 111 -30.37 12.45 -24.00
C PRO A 111 -31.66 12.82 -23.25
N LYS A 112 -31.92 14.11 -23.10
CA LYS A 112 -33.07 14.66 -22.34
C LYS A 112 -33.07 14.40 -20.83
N SER A 113 -32.00 13.86 -20.25
CA SER A 113 -31.87 13.70 -18.81
C SER A 113 -31.79 15.06 -18.09
N SER A 114 -32.37 15.13 -16.90
CA SER A 114 -32.22 16.27 -15.98
C SER A 114 -31.09 16.10 -14.98
N GLY A 115 -30.23 15.05 -15.11
CA GLY A 115 -29.16 14.72 -14.17
C GLY A 115 -28.20 15.89 -13.90
N TYR A 116 -27.92 16.73 -14.92
CA TYR A 116 -27.08 17.92 -14.74
C TYR A 116 -27.74 18.98 -13.82
N ARG A 117 -29.08 19.11 -13.84
CA ARG A 117 -29.81 20.04 -12.94
C ARG A 117 -29.76 19.54 -11.50
N LEU A 118 -29.89 18.22 -11.32
CA LEU A 118 -29.73 17.56 -10.00
C LEU A 118 -28.33 17.80 -9.42
N VAL A 119 -27.28 17.51 -10.19
CA VAL A 119 -25.90 17.74 -9.79
C VAL A 119 -25.68 19.21 -9.42
N ASN A 120 -26.10 20.13 -10.26
CA ASN A 120 -25.96 21.56 -10.01
C ASN A 120 -26.65 22.01 -8.73
N GLY A 121 -27.93 21.60 -8.54
CA GLY A 121 -28.70 21.93 -7.34
C GLY A 121 -28.08 21.41 -6.05
N ILE A 122 -27.59 20.17 -6.05
CA ILE A 122 -26.92 19.56 -4.89
C ILE A 122 -25.64 20.30 -4.57
N LEU A 123 -24.77 20.59 -5.56
CA LEU A 123 -23.49 21.26 -5.32
C LEU A 123 -23.68 22.71 -4.84
N HIS A 124 -24.65 23.43 -5.35
CA HIS A 124 -25.00 24.76 -4.80
C HIS A 124 -25.50 24.69 -3.36
N SER A 125 -26.30 23.68 -3.02
CA SER A 125 -26.77 23.46 -1.65
C SER A 125 -25.62 23.07 -0.71
N LEU A 126 -24.66 22.25 -1.19
CA LEU A 126 -23.47 21.91 -0.47
C LEU A 126 -22.62 23.14 -0.12
N LEU A 127 -22.39 24.02 -1.09
CA LEU A 127 -21.65 25.28 -0.88
C LEU A 127 -22.33 26.22 0.12
N ARG A 128 -23.68 26.32 0.08
CA ARG A 128 -24.40 27.16 1.05
C ARG A 128 -24.41 26.61 2.46
N ARG A 129 -24.47 25.26 2.61
CA ARG A 129 -24.50 24.62 3.93
C ARG A 129 -23.12 24.60 4.57
N GLY A 130 -22.06 24.44 3.77
CA GLY A 130 -20.71 24.22 4.25
C GLY A 130 -20.48 22.81 4.80
N GLU A 131 -19.37 22.65 5.52
CA GLU A 131 -18.99 21.41 6.17
C GLU A 131 -19.87 21.09 7.38
N VAL A 132 -20.22 19.82 7.55
CA VAL A 132 -20.92 19.30 8.72
C VAL A 132 -20.25 18.03 9.22
N LEU A 133 -20.17 17.87 10.53
CA LEU A 133 -19.66 16.65 11.17
C LEU A 133 -20.67 16.18 12.21
N PRO A 134 -20.67 14.89 12.57
CA PRO A 134 -21.39 14.40 13.74
C PRO A 134 -20.91 15.11 15.02
N GLU A 135 -21.72 15.09 16.07
CA GLU A 135 -21.27 15.53 17.39
C GLU A 135 -20.03 14.72 17.84
N LYS A 136 -19.13 15.37 18.61
CA LYS A 136 -17.82 14.76 18.96
C LYS A 136 -17.92 13.47 19.79
N ASP A 137 -19.03 13.29 20.48
CA ASP A 137 -19.38 12.10 21.28
C ASP A 137 -20.21 11.07 20.51
N ALA A 138 -20.66 11.39 19.32
CA ALA A 138 -21.39 10.45 18.48
C ALA A 138 -20.51 9.24 18.10
N PRO A 139 -21.09 8.02 18.09
CA PRO A 139 -20.35 6.78 17.80
C PRO A 139 -19.65 6.81 16.43
N ASP A 140 -20.23 7.49 15.44
CA ASP A 140 -19.70 7.59 14.09
C ASP A 140 -18.78 8.80 13.84
N TYR A 141 -18.50 9.61 14.87
CA TYR A 141 -17.67 10.82 14.71
C TYR A 141 -16.32 10.55 14.06
N LEU A 142 -15.54 9.60 14.60
CA LEU A 142 -14.22 9.26 14.07
C LEU A 142 -14.32 8.59 12.69
N SER A 143 -15.32 7.75 12.49
CA SER A 143 -15.61 7.12 11.20
C SER A 143 -15.80 8.17 10.10
N VAL A 144 -16.65 9.15 10.34
CA VAL A 144 -16.92 10.24 9.39
C VAL A 144 -15.70 11.14 9.24
N LYS A 145 -15.16 11.64 10.35
CA LYS A 145 -14.03 12.59 10.36
C LYS A 145 -12.81 12.06 9.63
N CYS A 146 -12.48 10.79 9.85
CA CYS A 146 -11.31 10.14 9.24
C CYS A 146 -11.64 9.39 7.94
N SER A 147 -12.90 9.44 7.50
CA SER A 147 -13.39 8.69 6.33
C SER A 147 -13.02 7.20 6.38
N MET A 148 -13.37 6.56 7.49
CA MET A 148 -13.05 5.17 7.79
C MET A 148 -14.35 4.39 8.07
N PRO A 149 -14.59 3.18 7.53
CA PRO A 149 -15.77 2.38 7.90
C PRO A 149 -15.91 2.24 9.41
N LEU A 150 -17.14 2.26 9.92
CA LEU A 150 -17.40 2.27 11.36
C LEU A 150 -16.72 1.07 12.04
N TRP A 151 -16.89 -0.14 11.50
CA TRP A 151 -16.26 -1.36 12.04
C TRP A 151 -14.73 -1.23 12.16
N LEU A 152 -14.08 -0.59 11.17
CA LEU A 152 -12.62 -0.41 11.16
C LEU A 152 -12.18 0.70 12.11
N SER A 153 -12.98 1.78 12.23
CA SER A 153 -12.79 2.81 13.25
C SER A 153 -12.88 2.22 14.65
N ASP A 154 -13.91 1.42 14.93
CA ASP A 154 -14.12 0.74 16.21
C ASP A 154 -12.98 -0.25 16.49
N TYR A 155 -12.55 -1.00 15.48
CA TYR A 155 -11.39 -1.89 15.57
C TYR A 155 -10.13 -1.13 16.02
N PHE A 156 -9.84 0.03 15.41
CA PHE A 156 -8.69 0.84 15.81
C PHE A 156 -8.84 1.40 17.23
N VAL A 157 -10.02 1.85 17.60
CA VAL A 157 -10.30 2.35 18.97
C VAL A 157 -10.12 1.25 20.00
N ALA A 158 -10.60 0.04 19.72
CA ALA A 158 -10.47 -1.11 20.61
C ALA A 158 -8.99 -1.50 20.84
N ASN A 159 -8.16 -1.45 19.81
CA ASN A 159 -6.76 -1.90 19.89
C ASN A 159 -5.79 -0.82 20.40
N TRP A 160 -6.04 0.47 20.14
CA TRP A 160 -5.08 1.55 20.47
C TRP A 160 -5.65 2.66 21.35
N GLY A 161 -6.94 2.59 21.72
CA GLY A 161 -7.65 3.66 22.41
C GLY A 161 -7.97 4.85 21.51
N LYS A 162 -9.02 5.62 21.86
CA LYS A 162 -9.61 6.69 21.03
C LYS A 162 -8.57 7.69 20.51
N SER A 163 -7.72 8.21 21.39
CA SER A 163 -6.74 9.26 21.03
C SER A 163 -5.69 8.77 20.01
N ARG A 164 -5.15 7.55 20.20
CA ARG A 164 -4.16 6.99 19.28
C ARG A 164 -4.78 6.52 17.98
N ALA A 165 -5.95 5.90 18.05
CA ALA A 165 -6.72 5.49 16.88
C ALA A 165 -7.01 6.68 15.95
N GLU A 166 -7.39 7.83 16.49
CA GLU A 166 -7.60 9.05 15.70
C GLU A 166 -6.34 9.49 14.96
N LYS A 167 -5.16 9.47 15.61
CA LYS A 167 -3.87 9.79 14.98
C LYS A 167 -3.52 8.81 13.86
N ILE A 168 -3.70 7.51 14.11
CA ILE A 168 -3.46 6.46 13.11
C ILE A 168 -4.36 6.68 11.88
N MET A 169 -5.68 6.84 12.09
CA MET A 169 -6.64 7.07 11.01
C MET A 169 -6.37 8.35 10.24
N ALA A 170 -6.02 9.44 10.94
CA ALA A 170 -5.66 10.71 10.31
C ALA A 170 -4.39 10.59 9.46
N SER A 171 -3.40 9.82 9.93
CA SER A 171 -2.15 9.62 9.20
C SER A 171 -2.36 8.87 7.88
N PHE A 172 -3.34 7.97 7.80
CA PHE A 172 -3.73 7.32 6.54
C PHE A 172 -4.29 8.29 5.49
N ASN A 173 -4.74 9.47 5.94
CA ASN A 173 -5.25 10.51 5.05
C ASN A 173 -4.16 11.52 4.64
N SER A 174 -2.93 11.37 5.13
CA SER A 174 -1.80 12.17 4.66
C SER A 174 -1.28 11.69 3.29
N LYS A 175 -0.55 12.56 2.60
CA LYS A 175 0.02 12.22 1.30
C LYS A 175 1.13 11.16 1.45
N ALA A 176 1.05 10.09 0.65
CA ALA A 176 2.11 9.10 0.57
C ALA A 176 3.40 9.70 0.03
N LYS A 177 4.53 9.31 0.63
CA LYS A 177 5.86 9.68 0.12
C LYS A 177 6.16 8.95 -1.20
N ASN A 178 6.99 9.55 -2.05
CA ASN A 178 7.60 8.85 -3.20
C ASN A 178 8.91 8.23 -2.71
N GLU A 179 8.90 6.96 -2.39
CA GLU A 179 10.03 6.30 -1.75
C GLU A 179 10.76 5.39 -2.70
N ILE A 180 12.07 5.40 -2.58
CA ILE A 180 12.99 4.53 -3.30
C ILE A 180 13.97 3.87 -2.34
N ARG A 181 14.47 2.71 -2.75
CA ARG A 181 15.68 2.10 -2.19
C ARG A 181 16.77 2.12 -3.23
N ILE A 182 17.97 2.55 -2.86
CA ILE A 182 19.18 2.46 -3.67
C ILE A 182 19.73 1.03 -3.56
N SER A 183 20.06 0.40 -4.69
CA SER A 183 20.62 -0.94 -4.74
C SER A 183 21.91 -1.04 -3.91
N ALA A 184 22.09 -2.16 -3.20
CA ALA A 184 23.33 -2.43 -2.49
C ALA A 184 24.54 -2.55 -3.45
N LEU A 185 24.30 -2.83 -4.72
CA LEU A 185 25.33 -2.92 -5.77
C LEU A 185 25.70 -1.57 -6.38
N ALA A 186 25.00 -0.48 -6.02
CA ALA A 186 25.27 0.87 -6.52
C ALA A 186 26.06 1.71 -5.52
N ASP A 187 26.84 2.65 -6.02
CA ASP A 187 27.48 3.69 -5.18
C ASP A 187 26.42 4.68 -4.69
N GLU A 188 26.04 4.53 -3.44
CA GLU A 188 24.97 5.30 -2.80
C GLU A 188 25.24 6.80 -2.84
N LYS A 189 26.46 7.21 -2.48
CA LYS A 189 26.84 8.63 -2.42
C LYS A 189 26.76 9.30 -3.78
N ARG A 190 27.18 8.58 -4.83
CA ARG A 190 27.07 9.04 -6.22
C ARG A 190 25.59 9.16 -6.63
N VAL A 191 24.80 8.10 -6.40
CA VAL A 191 23.37 8.09 -6.78
C VAL A 191 22.59 9.20 -6.08
N VAL A 192 22.79 9.43 -4.79
CA VAL A 192 22.14 10.51 -4.04
C VAL A 192 22.49 11.89 -4.63
N ARG A 193 23.77 12.16 -4.89
CA ARG A 193 24.22 13.40 -5.50
C ARG A 193 23.63 13.61 -6.90
N ASP A 194 23.55 12.56 -7.72
CA ASP A 194 23.05 12.65 -9.08
C ASP A 194 21.51 12.79 -9.10
N LEU A 195 20.78 12.16 -8.16
CA LEU A 195 19.34 12.39 -7.92
C LEU A 195 19.06 13.85 -7.53
N ASP A 196 19.91 14.45 -6.70
CA ASP A 196 19.76 15.85 -6.28
C ASP A 196 19.97 16.79 -7.49
N ARG A 197 21.02 16.57 -8.29
CA ARG A 197 21.25 17.30 -9.56
C ARG A 197 20.08 17.16 -10.53
N ALA A 198 19.41 16.01 -10.55
CA ALA A 198 18.22 15.75 -11.35
C ALA A 198 16.92 16.30 -10.70
N HIS A 199 17.02 17.11 -9.65
CA HIS A 199 15.91 17.77 -8.94
C HIS A 199 14.89 16.80 -8.31
N PHE A 200 15.33 15.64 -7.85
CA PHE A 200 14.52 14.73 -7.04
C PHE A 200 14.61 15.05 -5.53
N ALA A 201 15.60 15.82 -5.10
CA ALA A 201 15.84 16.24 -3.71
C ALA A 201 15.66 15.06 -2.72
N PRO A 202 16.51 14.04 -2.78
CA PRO A 202 16.38 12.84 -1.95
C PRO A 202 16.57 13.19 -0.47
N GLN A 203 15.62 12.75 0.37
CA GLN A 203 15.68 12.85 1.81
C GLN A 203 15.86 11.46 2.39
N GLU A 204 16.90 11.25 3.17
CA GLU A 204 17.19 9.97 3.77
C GLU A 204 16.06 9.49 4.70
N SER A 205 15.71 8.23 4.64
CA SER A 205 14.72 7.61 5.51
C SER A 205 15.21 7.59 6.97
N PRO A 206 14.35 7.92 7.95
CA PRO A 206 14.68 7.71 9.35
C PRO A 206 14.59 6.25 9.80
N LEU A 207 14.06 5.35 8.96
CA LEU A 207 13.75 3.96 9.30
C LEU A 207 14.77 2.97 8.74
N ALA A 208 15.04 3.03 7.43
CA ALA A 208 15.78 2.02 6.71
C ALA A 208 17.03 2.58 6.05
N SER A 209 18.06 1.76 5.91
CA SER A 209 19.28 2.12 5.18
C SER A 209 19.00 2.22 3.67
N ARG A 210 19.80 3.02 2.97
CA ARG A 210 19.73 3.18 1.52
C ARG A 210 18.34 3.53 0.97
N SER A 211 17.41 3.94 1.84
CA SER A 211 16.02 4.33 1.52
C SER A 211 15.87 5.84 1.58
N TYR A 212 15.19 6.41 0.58
CA TYR A 212 15.05 7.85 0.41
C TYR A 212 13.64 8.23 -0.03
N ALA A 213 13.11 9.31 0.54
CA ALA A 213 11.91 9.97 0.05
C ALA A 213 12.28 11.02 -0.99
N LEU A 214 11.58 11.04 -2.12
CA LEU A 214 11.80 11.99 -3.22
C LEU A 214 10.74 13.08 -3.21
N SER A 215 11.14 14.32 -3.48
CA SER A 215 10.24 15.48 -3.54
C SER A 215 9.21 15.38 -4.69
N ARG A 216 9.48 14.58 -5.71
CA ARG A 216 8.61 14.36 -6.87
C ARG A 216 8.60 12.90 -7.31
N GLY A 217 7.52 12.51 -8.02
CA GLY A 217 7.43 11.22 -8.70
C GLY A 217 8.17 11.19 -10.05
N GLY A 218 8.00 10.06 -10.78
CA GLY A 218 8.55 9.89 -12.13
C GLY A 218 9.90 9.19 -12.19
N ILE A 219 10.45 8.73 -11.07
CA ILE A 219 11.75 8.02 -11.00
C ILE A 219 11.79 6.79 -11.92
N VAL A 220 10.67 6.09 -12.10
CA VAL A 220 10.58 4.91 -12.98
C VAL A 220 10.83 5.19 -14.47
N MET A 221 10.79 6.45 -14.86
CA MET A 221 11.07 6.89 -16.25
C MET A 221 12.53 7.24 -16.46
N THR A 222 13.34 7.28 -15.43
CA THR A 222 14.76 7.66 -15.44
C THR A 222 15.67 6.47 -15.65
N ASP A 223 16.91 6.75 -16.06
CA ASP A 223 17.94 5.74 -16.20
C ASP A 223 18.37 5.17 -14.84
N PHE A 224 18.32 5.94 -13.75
CA PHE A 224 18.50 5.41 -12.37
C PHE A 224 17.67 4.17 -12.10
N PHE A 225 16.40 4.19 -12.52
CA PHE A 225 15.50 3.03 -12.34
C PHE A 225 15.77 1.94 -13.40
N LYS A 226 15.94 2.31 -14.68
CA LYS A 226 16.14 1.34 -15.77
C LYS A 226 17.45 0.56 -15.60
N ASP A 227 18.50 1.23 -15.13
CA ASP A 227 19.83 0.64 -14.92
C ASP A 227 19.94 -0.10 -13.58
N GLY A 228 18.86 -0.16 -12.80
CA GLY A 228 18.81 -0.92 -11.54
C GLY A 228 19.59 -0.27 -10.40
N GLU A 229 19.92 1.02 -10.48
CA GLU A 229 20.56 1.74 -9.38
C GLU A 229 19.58 2.04 -8.25
N VAL A 230 18.29 2.24 -8.59
CA VAL A 230 17.20 2.43 -7.63
C VAL A 230 15.99 1.54 -7.94
N THR A 231 15.21 1.26 -6.91
CA THR A 231 13.90 0.63 -7.04
C THR A 231 12.88 1.38 -6.20
N VAL A 232 11.60 1.35 -6.61
CA VAL A 232 10.50 1.89 -5.81
C VAL A 232 10.17 0.89 -4.72
N GLN A 233 10.42 1.28 -3.48
CA GLN A 233 10.17 0.46 -2.30
C GLN A 233 9.89 1.36 -1.11
N ASP A 234 8.88 1.01 -0.31
CA ASP A 234 8.56 1.69 0.94
C ASP A 234 9.66 1.43 1.98
N GLU A 235 9.94 2.46 2.80
CA GLU A 235 11.00 2.37 3.82
C GLU A 235 10.73 1.26 4.86
N ALA A 236 9.47 1.05 5.27
CA ALA A 236 9.14 -0.02 6.21
C ALA A 236 9.30 -1.42 5.59
N ALA A 237 8.96 -1.56 4.30
CA ALA A 237 9.20 -2.80 3.56
C ALA A 237 10.70 -3.12 3.38
N SER A 238 11.54 -2.09 3.34
CA SER A 238 13.00 -2.26 3.23
C SER A 238 13.63 -2.85 4.50
N LEU A 239 13.01 -2.67 5.67
CA LEU A 239 13.48 -3.23 6.94
C LEU A 239 13.46 -4.76 6.98
N VAL A 240 12.65 -5.40 6.14
CA VAL A 240 12.48 -6.87 6.16
C VAL A 240 13.78 -7.59 5.85
N ALA A 241 14.51 -7.17 4.83
CA ALA A 241 15.80 -7.76 4.50
C ALA A 241 16.89 -7.35 5.53
N GLU A 242 16.79 -6.16 6.13
CA GLU A 242 17.71 -5.73 7.20
C GLU A 242 17.53 -6.52 8.50
N ALA A 243 16.40 -7.20 8.68
CA ALA A 243 16.19 -8.06 9.84
C ALA A 243 17.00 -9.36 9.81
N PHE A 244 17.54 -9.77 8.68
CA PHE A 244 18.40 -10.94 8.56
C PHE A 244 19.87 -10.62 8.82
N ASP A 245 20.60 -11.61 9.35
CA ASP A 245 22.07 -11.58 9.49
C ASP A 245 22.70 -12.36 8.33
N PHE A 246 23.01 -11.70 7.21
CA PHE A 246 23.59 -12.33 6.03
C PHE A 246 25.11 -12.49 6.13
N LYS A 247 25.63 -13.65 5.65
CA LYS A 247 27.06 -13.93 5.46
C LYS A 247 27.45 -13.90 3.99
N GLY A 248 26.48 -13.94 3.08
CA GLY A 248 26.67 -13.82 1.65
C GLY A 248 26.58 -15.11 0.84
N ASN A 249 26.52 -16.28 1.48
CA ASN A 249 26.54 -17.60 0.83
C ASN A 249 25.30 -18.46 1.15
N GLU A 250 24.27 -17.84 1.73
CA GLU A 250 23.09 -18.57 2.18
C GLU A 250 22.20 -19.06 1.02
N GLN A 251 21.54 -20.18 1.26
CA GLN A 251 20.36 -20.61 0.51
C GLN A 251 19.13 -20.00 1.19
N ALA A 252 18.50 -19.03 0.51
CA ALA A 252 17.32 -18.33 1.02
C ALA A 252 16.04 -18.75 0.30
N LEU A 253 14.93 -18.75 1.02
CA LEU A 253 13.57 -18.92 0.48
C LEU A 253 12.77 -17.65 0.69
N ASP A 254 12.15 -17.13 -0.37
CA ASP A 254 11.08 -16.12 -0.27
C ASP A 254 9.75 -16.79 -0.65
N ALA A 255 8.94 -17.09 0.36
CA ALA A 255 7.75 -17.92 0.22
C ALA A 255 6.57 -17.23 -0.49
N CYS A 256 6.57 -15.87 -0.57
CA CYS A 256 5.47 -15.08 -1.16
C CYS A 256 6.04 -13.87 -1.92
N SER A 257 6.83 -14.13 -2.96
CA SER A 257 7.84 -13.21 -3.48
C SER A 257 7.32 -12.04 -4.33
N ALA A 258 6.21 -12.22 -5.05
CA ALA A 258 5.83 -11.25 -6.08
C ALA A 258 5.36 -9.91 -5.50
N PRO A 259 5.81 -8.78 -6.04
CA PRO A 259 6.52 -8.59 -7.33
C PRO A 259 8.06 -8.65 -7.28
N GLY A 260 8.69 -9.05 -6.17
CA GLY A 260 10.11 -9.31 -6.08
C GLY A 260 10.95 -8.27 -5.34
N GLY A 261 10.36 -7.22 -4.77
CA GLY A 261 11.14 -6.15 -4.13
C GLY A 261 12.04 -6.65 -2.98
N LYS A 262 11.50 -7.51 -2.11
CA LYS A 262 12.22 -8.12 -0.97
C LYS A 262 13.15 -9.24 -1.43
N THR A 263 12.70 -10.09 -2.38
CA THR A 263 13.53 -11.11 -3.03
C THR A 263 14.84 -10.52 -3.55
N ILE A 264 14.75 -9.40 -4.28
CA ILE A 264 15.90 -8.72 -4.88
C ILE A 264 16.78 -8.13 -3.80
N GLN A 265 16.21 -7.50 -2.78
CA GLN A 265 16.97 -6.94 -1.67
C GLN A 265 17.76 -8.02 -0.91
N ILE A 266 17.18 -9.22 -0.76
CA ILE A 266 17.89 -10.39 -0.21
C ILE A 266 19.00 -10.83 -1.18
N ALA A 267 18.70 -10.98 -2.48
CA ALA A 267 19.68 -11.41 -3.47
C ALA A 267 20.89 -10.48 -3.59
N GLU A 268 20.70 -9.18 -3.37
CA GLU A 268 21.80 -8.20 -3.31
C GLU A 268 22.79 -8.48 -2.16
N GLN A 269 22.34 -9.15 -1.08
CA GLN A 269 23.17 -9.53 0.07
C GLN A 269 23.87 -10.90 -0.09
N LEU A 270 23.58 -11.62 -1.17
CA LEU A 270 24.03 -13.01 -1.38
C LEU A 270 24.96 -13.14 -2.60
N PRO A 271 26.19 -12.58 -2.58
CA PRO A 271 27.12 -12.69 -3.71
C PRO A 271 27.42 -14.13 -4.11
N ASP A 272 27.52 -15.06 -3.16
CA ASP A 272 27.82 -16.47 -3.36
C ASP A 272 26.66 -17.40 -3.00
N GLY A 273 25.50 -16.82 -2.67
CA GLY A 273 24.27 -17.51 -2.27
C GLY A 273 23.17 -17.45 -3.33
N GLN A 274 21.99 -17.92 -2.96
CA GLN A 274 20.84 -17.97 -3.86
C GLN A 274 19.52 -17.75 -3.12
N VAL A 275 18.54 -17.10 -3.80
CA VAL A 275 17.15 -16.97 -3.35
C VAL A 275 16.25 -17.81 -4.23
N THR A 276 15.49 -18.73 -3.63
CA THR A 276 14.35 -19.37 -4.26
C THR A 276 13.08 -18.58 -3.96
N ALA A 277 12.45 -18.03 -4.99
CA ALA A 277 11.29 -17.16 -4.88
C ALA A 277 10.03 -17.88 -5.32
N LEU A 278 9.05 -18.01 -4.41
CA LEU A 278 7.76 -18.66 -4.68
C LEU A 278 6.65 -17.61 -4.83
N ASP A 279 5.70 -17.88 -5.69
CA ASP A 279 4.37 -17.25 -5.72
C ASP A 279 3.38 -18.23 -6.34
N ILE A 280 2.15 -18.26 -5.84
CA ILE A 280 1.08 -19.13 -6.38
C ILE A 280 0.70 -18.74 -7.81
N HIS A 281 0.97 -17.48 -8.21
CA HIS A 281 0.62 -16.92 -9.51
C HIS A 281 1.83 -16.88 -10.46
N GLU A 282 1.96 -17.82 -11.35
CA GLU A 282 3.05 -17.87 -12.34
C GLU A 282 3.23 -16.55 -13.11
N LYS A 283 2.13 -15.90 -13.49
CA LYS A 283 2.19 -14.60 -14.21
C LYS A 283 2.89 -13.50 -13.41
N LYS A 284 2.82 -13.53 -12.09
CA LYS A 284 3.49 -12.55 -11.23
C LYS A 284 4.99 -12.81 -11.11
N LEU A 285 5.43 -14.07 -11.21
CA LEU A 285 6.83 -14.44 -11.18
C LEU A 285 7.63 -13.88 -12.36
N ARG A 286 6.96 -13.57 -13.48
CA ARG A 286 7.60 -12.81 -14.56
C ARG A 286 8.13 -11.46 -14.08
N LEU A 287 7.37 -10.77 -13.22
CA LEU A 287 7.82 -9.49 -12.66
C LEU A 287 9.04 -9.66 -11.74
N VAL A 288 9.11 -10.77 -11.00
CA VAL A 288 10.29 -11.08 -10.16
C VAL A 288 11.52 -11.26 -11.06
N LYS A 289 11.41 -12.03 -12.15
CA LYS A 289 12.51 -12.22 -13.14
C LYS A 289 12.93 -10.91 -13.81
N GLU A 290 11.96 -10.12 -14.28
CA GLU A 290 12.22 -8.82 -14.92
C GLU A 290 12.93 -7.86 -13.96
N ASN A 291 12.49 -7.79 -12.71
CA ASN A 291 13.11 -6.97 -11.69
C ASN A 291 14.50 -7.50 -11.29
N ALA A 292 14.70 -8.81 -11.16
CA ALA A 292 16.00 -9.41 -10.85
C ALA A 292 17.02 -9.09 -11.96
N ALA A 293 16.62 -9.17 -13.23
CA ALA A 293 17.47 -8.80 -14.35
C ALA A 293 17.82 -7.31 -14.33
N ARG A 294 16.81 -6.43 -14.15
CA ARG A 294 17.00 -4.98 -14.05
C ARG A 294 17.93 -4.59 -12.92
N MET A 295 17.81 -5.23 -11.75
CA MET A 295 18.62 -4.96 -10.54
C MET A 295 19.94 -5.76 -10.52
N ARG A 296 20.28 -6.48 -11.60
CA ARG A 296 21.56 -7.19 -11.81
C ARG A 296 21.85 -8.32 -10.80
N VAL A 297 20.77 -9.04 -10.39
CA VAL A 297 20.87 -10.20 -9.48
C VAL A 297 20.14 -11.43 -10.04
N ALA A 298 19.94 -11.51 -11.36
CA ALA A 298 19.20 -12.59 -12.00
C ALA A 298 19.86 -13.98 -11.81
N ASP A 299 21.18 -14.01 -11.70
CA ASP A 299 22.01 -15.20 -11.44
C ASP A 299 21.80 -15.78 -10.03
N ARG A 300 21.32 -14.97 -9.10
CA ARG A 300 21.09 -15.32 -7.69
C ARG A 300 19.62 -15.65 -7.37
N VAL A 301 18.70 -15.50 -8.33
CA VAL A 301 17.26 -15.65 -8.10
C VAL A 301 16.69 -16.79 -8.95
N LYS A 302 16.20 -17.83 -8.28
CA LYS A 302 15.38 -18.88 -8.89
C LYS A 302 13.91 -18.63 -8.57
N VAL A 303 13.02 -18.76 -9.55
CA VAL A 303 11.58 -18.60 -9.34
C VAL A 303 10.84 -19.91 -9.57
N LYS A 304 9.82 -20.19 -8.76
CA LYS A 304 8.96 -21.36 -8.86
C LYS A 304 7.51 -21.01 -8.56
N ALA A 305 6.61 -21.34 -9.49
CA ALA A 305 5.17 -21.24 -9.25
C ALA A 305 4.76 -22.36 -8.30
N LEU A 306 4.46 -22.01 -7.05
CA LEU A 306 4.12 -22.97 -6.00
C LEU A 306 3.31 -22.26 -4.90
N ASP A 307 2.29 -22.92 -4.41
CA ASP A 307 1.63 -22.54 -3.16
C ASP A 307 2.57 -22.87 -1.99
N ALA A 308 2.95 -21.84 -1.24
CA ALA A 308 3.87 -22.00 -0.10
C ALA A 308 3.33 -22.97 0.98
N ARG A 309 2.00 -23.20 1.04
CA ARG A 309 1.37 -24.19 1.91
C ARG A 309 1.60 -25.64 1.51
N LYS A 310 2.32 -25.86 0.39
CA LYS A 310 2.72 -27.18 -0.15
C LYS A 310 4.23 -27.27 -0.35
N ALA A 311 4.98 -26.40 0.29
CA ALA A 311 6.42 -26.28 0.03
C ALA A 311 7.20 -27.56 0.36
N ARG A 312 6.80 -28.32 1.40
CA ARG A 312 7.44 -29.60 1.79
C ARG A 312 7.24 -30.76 0.79
N GLU A 313 6.32 -30.61 -0.15
CA GLU A 313 6.19 -31.58 -1.25
C GLU A 313 7.34 -31.47 -2.27
N TYR A 314 8.06 -30.32 -2.26
CA TYR A 314 9.06 -29.95 -3.27
C TYR A 314 10.46 -29.71 -2.72
N PHE A 315 10.56 -29.38 -1.44
CA PHE A 315 11.82 -29.05 -0.79
C PHE A 315 12.10 -30.00 0.38
N SER A 316 13.37 -30.29 0.58
CA SER A 316 13.83 -31.13 1.68
C SER A 316 13.71 -30.42 3.02
N ARG A 317 13.58 -31.19 4.09
CA ARG A 317 13.67 -30.61 5.45
C ARG A 317 15.04 -29.96 5.64
N GLN A 318 15.07 -28.82 6.32
CA GLN A 318 16.30 -28.09 6.65
C GLN A 318 17.15 -27.74 5.42
N GLU A 319 16.50 -27.30 4.33
CA GLU A 319 17.17 -26.94 3.08
C GLU A 319 17.70 -25.50 3.10
N PHE A 320 16.99 -24.58 3.76
CA PHE A 320 17.27 -23.15 3.69
C PHE A 320 17.91 -22.60 4.96
N ASP A 321 18.89 -21.70 4.80
CA ASP A 321 19.52 -20.96 5.88
C ASP A 321 18.67 -19.77 6.35
N LYS A 322 17.96 -19.16 5.40
CA LYS A 322 17.10 -17.98 5.60
C LYS A 322 15.74 -18.21 4.93
N ILE A 323 14.66 -17.90 5.62
CA ILE A 323 13.30 -17.96 5.05
C ILE A 323 12.61 -16.62 5.30
N LEU A 324 12.12 -16.02 4.21
CA LEU A 324 11.21 -14.89 4.26
C LEU A 324 9.78 -15.36 3.98
N ILE A 325 8.84 -14.90 4.80
CA ILE A 325 7.41 -14.98 4.56
C ILE A 325 6.87 -13.55 4.58
N ASP A 326 6.89 -12.87 3.42
CA ASP A 326 6.15 -11.61 3.23
C ASP A 326 4.71 -11.97 2.90
N ALA A 327 3.93 -12.23 3.95
CA ALA A 327 2.69 -12.97 3.85
C ALA A 327 1.58 -12.20 3.10
N PRO A 328 0.72 -12.89 2.33
CA PRO A 328 -0.48 -12.28 1.79
C PRO A 328 -1.34 -11.80 2.97
N CYS A 329 -1.71 -10.51 2.99
CA CYS A 329 -2.35 -9.88 4.13
C CYS A 329 -3.48 -8.92 3.71
N SER A 330 -4.23 -8.41 4.68
CA SER A 330 -5.31 -7.45 4.45
C SER A 330 -4.83 -6.13 3.82
N GLY A 331 -3.56 -5.77 4.05
CA GLY A 331 -2.98 -4.53 3.60
C GLY A 331 -3.44 -3.30 4.39
N LEU A 332 -3.94 -3.47 5.62
CA LEU A 332 -4.40 -2.35 6.45
C LEU A 332 -3.30 -1.33 6.78
N GLY A 333 -2.04 -1.67 6.60
CA GLY A 333 -0.94 -0.71 6.69
C GLY A 333 -0.82 0.22 5.49
N LEU A 334 -1.41 -0.15 4.33
CA LEU A 334 -1.27 0.53 3.05
C LEU A 334 -2.44 1.49 2.72
N LEU A 335 -3.32 1.80 3.66
CA LEU A 335 -4.54 2.61 3.41
C LEU A 335 -4.24 4.00 2.84
N ARG A 336 -3.04 4.52 3.04
CA ARG A 336 -2.55 5.78 2.46
C ARG A 336 -2.30 5.65 0.95
N ARG A 337 -1.77 4.50 0.50
CA ARG A 337 -1.43 4.24 -0.91
C ARG A 337 -2.55 3.58 -1.68
N LYS A 338 -3.39 2.80 -0.98
CA LYS A 338 -4.50 2.03 -1.53
C LYS A 338 -5.76 2.29 -0.70
N PRO A 339 -6.33 3.51 -0.81
CA PRO A 339 -7.44 3.92 0.04
C PRO A 339 -8.70 3.06 -0.13
N GLU A 340 -8.88 2.40 -1.27
CA GLU A 340 -10.00 1.48 -1.52
C GLU A 340 -9.99 0.26 -0.60
N ILE A 341 -8.87 -0.15 -0.03
CA ILE A 341 -8.78 -1.28 0.89
C ILE A 341 -9.75 -1.10 2.07
N ARG A 342 -9.89 0.13 2.59
CA ARG A 342 -10.80 0.43 3.70
C ARG A 342 -12.26 0.09 3.43
N TYR A 343 -12.68 0.09 2.15
CA TYR A 343 -14.06 -0.18 1.74
C TYR A 343 -14.27 -1.60 1.20
N THR A 344 -13.21 -2.33 0.91
CA THR A 344 -13.26 -3.66 0.29
C THR A 344 -12.91 -4.78 1.24
N LYS A 345 -12.37 -4.48 2.42
CA LYS A 345 -12.02 -5.46 3.45
C LYS A 345 -13.04 -5.48 4.57
N THR A 346 -13.22 -6.66 5.16
CA THR A 346 -14.07 -6.92 6.32
C THR A 346 -13.26 -7.53 7.46
N ALA A 347 -13.85 -7.66 8.64
CA ALA A 347 -13.23 -8.34 9.78
C ALA A 347 -12.99 -9.83 9.49
N GLU A 348 -13.91 -10.46 8.75
CA GLU A 348 -13.81 -11.85 8.31
C GLU A 348 -12.64 -12.06 7.35
N ASP A 349 -12.38 -11.10 6.44
CA ASP A 349 -11.21 -11.16 5.56
C ASP A 349 -9.90 -11.16 6.35
N ILE A 350 -9.80 -10.38 7.45
CA ILE A 350 -8.62 -10.34 8.31
C ILE A 350 -8.40 -11.71 8.96
N SER A 351 -9.45 -12.29 9.55
CA SER A 351 -9.38 -13.59 10.20
C SER A 351 -8.99 -14.70 9.23
N HIS A 352 -9.60 -14.73 8.04
CA HIS A 352 -9.28 -15.71 7.02
C HIS A 352 -7.84 -15.59 6.50
N LEU A 353 -7.36 -14.37 6.30
CA LEU A 353 -5.97 -14.13 5.89
C LEU A 353 -4.98 -14.54 7.00
N ALA A 354 -5.31 -14.30 8.26
CA ALA A 354 -4.49 -14.74 9.39
C ALA A 354 -4.34 -16.27 9.45
N GLU A 355 -5.40 -17.03 9.12
CA GLU A 355 -5.34 -18.49 8.99
C GLU A 355 -4.39 -18.93 7.86
N ILE A 356 -4.54 -18.34 6.67
CA ILE A 356 -3.65 -18.64 5.53
C ILE A 356 -2.19 -18.35 5.87
N GLN A 357 -1.93 -17.25 6.56
CA GLN A 357 -0.57 -16.86 6.98
C GLN A 357 0.01 -17.87 7.97
N LEU A 358 -0.78 -18.33 8.93
CA LEU A 358 -0.38 -19.34 9.89
C LEU A 358 -0.08 -20.69 9.21
N ASP A 359 -0.89 -21.08 8.21
CA ASP A 359 -0.65 -22.28 7.41
C ASP A 359 0.68 -22.19 6.66
N ILE A 360 1.00 -21.03 6.06
CA ILE A 360 2.28 -20.82 5.40
C ILE A 360 3.43 -20.90 6.42
N LEU A 361 3.31 -20.24 7.58
CA LEU A 361 4.30 -20.31 8.65
C LEU A 361 4.59 -21.74 9.09
N ASN A 362 3.53 -22.52 9.35
CA ASN A 362 3.63 -23.92 9.78
C ASN A 362 4.28 -24.78 8.71
N GLU A 363 3.96 -24.56 7.45
CA GLU A 363 4.49 -25.36 6.34
C GLU A 363 5.97 -25.09 6.11
N VAL A 364 6.37 -23.80 5.93
CA VAL A 364 7.73 -23.49 5.52
C VAL A 364 8.73 -23.52 6.68
N SER A 365 8.29 -23.45 7.93
CA SER A 365 9.18 -23.53 9.11
C SER A 365 10.02 -24.81 9.14
N GLY A 366 9.45 -25.94 8.70
CA GLY A 366 10.14 -27.23 8.62
C GLY A 366 11.25 -27.29 7.56
N LEU A 367 11.35 -26.29 6.69
CA LEU A 367 12.41 -26.17 5.68
C LEU A 367 13.63 -25.39 6.19
N LEU A 368 13.52 -24.76 7.37
CA LEU A 368 14.61 -23.98 7.96
C LEU A 368 15.66 -24.90 8.57
N LYS A 369 16.92 -24.67 8.27
CA LYS A 369 18.07 -25.34 8.92
C LYS A 369 18.12 -24.99 10.40
N LYS A 370 18.75 -25.87 11.19
CA LYS A 370 19.05 -25.57 12.60
C LYS A 370 19.93 -24.33 12.70
N GLY A 371 19.56 -23.40 13.58
CA GLY A 371 20.24 -22.12 13.74
C GLY A 371 19.98 -21.13 12.60
N GLY A 372 19.15 -21.49 11.61
CA GLY A 372 18.71 -20.59 10.56
C GLY A 372 17.78 -19.49 11.07
N GLU A 373 17.41 -18.57 10.18
CA GLU A 373 16.53 -17.45 10.49
C GLU A 373 15.29 -17.45 9.60
N LEU A 374 14.14 -17.30 10.22
CA LEU A 374 12.87 -17.09 9.56
C LEU A 374 12.34 -15.69 9.90
N VAL A 375 12.06 -14.87 8.88
CA VAL A 375 11.43 -13.57 9.03
C VAL A 375 10.03 -13.65 8.47
N TYR A 376 9.06 -13.30 9.31
CA TYR A 376 7.65 -13.15 8.97
C TYR A 376 7.32 -11.67 8.89
N SER A 377 6.66 -11.23 7.82
CA SER A 377 6.28 -9.83 7.64
C SER A 377 4.90 -9.68 7.00
N THR A 378 4.23 -8.58 7.33
CA THR A 378 2.97 -8.16 6.72
C THR A 378 2.95 -6.65 6.51
N CYS A 379 2.28 -6.20 5.45
CA CYS A 379 1.89 -4.80 5.29
C CYS A 379 0.53 -4.50 5.96
N SER A 380 0.26 -5.16 7.08
CA SER A 380 -0.93 -4.96 7.92
C SER A 380 -0.54 -4.48 9.30
N ILE A 381 -1.48 -3.76 9.96
CA ILE A 381 -1.35 -3.38 11.38
C ILE A 381 -2.30 -4.17 12.28
N SER A 382 -3.09 -5.11 11.73
CA SER A 382 -4.01 -5.92 12.53
C SER A 382 -3.26 -6.78 13.53
N VAL A 383 -3.89 -7.06 14.68
CA VAL A 383 -3.32 -7.89 15.74
C VAL A 383 -3.38 -9.36 15.34
N GLU A 384 -4.47 -9.76 14.69
CA GLU A 384 -4.76 -11.14 14.26
C GLU A 384 -3.72 -11.66 13.26
N GLU A 385 -3.37 -10.81 12.26
CA GLU A 385 -2.38 -11.16 11.23
C GLU A 385 -0.93 -11.09 11.74
N ASN A 386 -0.70 -10.43 12.87
CA ASN A 386 0.63 -10.11 13.39
C ASN A 386 0.92 -10.84 14.70
N GLU A 387 0.74 -10.17 15.83
CA GLU A 387 1.13 -10.69 17.15
C GLU A 387 0.41 -11.99 17.50
N GLU A 388 -0.87 -12.15 17.13
CA GLU A 388 -1.59 -13.38 17.39
C GLU A 388 -1.06 -14.56 16.59
N ASN A 389 -0.73 -14.35 15.31
CA ASN A 389 -0.11 -15.39 14.50
C ASN A 389 1.27 -15.80 15.03
N VAL A 390 2.09 -14.82 15.47
CA VAL A 390 3.36 -15.11 16.14
C VAL A 390 3.13 -15.95 17.39
N ARG A 391 2.17 -15.60 18.24
CA ARG A 391 1.84 -16.34 19.47
C ARG A 391 1.35 -17.77 19.17
N LYS A 392 0.46 -17.93 18.18
CA LYS A 392 -0.07 -19.25 17.77
C LYS A 392 1.04 -20.14 17.21
N PHE A 393 1.89 -19.58 16.37
CA PHE A 393 3.03 -20.29 15.78
C PHE A 393 3.99 -20.80 16.86
N LEU A 394 4.41 -19.94 17.80
CA LEU A 394 5.33 -20.33 18.87
C LEU A 394 4.72 -21.35 19.85
N ALA A 395 3.40 -21.33 20.05
CA ALA A 395 2.71 -22.33 20.85
C ALA A 395 2.70 -23.71 20.17
N ALA A 396 2.60 -23.75 18.85
CA ALA A 396 2.63 -25.00 18.06
C ALA A 396 4.04 -25.52 17.77
N HIS A 397 5.05 -24.64 17.82
CA HIS A 397 6.44 -24.96 17.50
C HIS A 397 7.39 -24.58 18.65
N PRO A 398 7.48 -25.40 19.71
CA PRO A 398 8.30 -25.12 20.89
C PRO A 398 9.82 -25.12 20.60
N ASP A 399 10.24 -25.68 19.46
CA ASP A 399 11.58 -25.64 18.93
C ASP A 399 11.97 -24.30 18.30
N PHE A 400 11.02 -23.37 18.13
CA PHE A 400 11.29 -22.02 17.67
C PHE A 400 11.28 -21.01 18.82
N ALA A 401 12.02 -19.92 18.65
CA ALA A 401 12.00 -18.75 19.52
C ALA A 401 12.09 -17.46 18.69
N LEU A 402 11.55 -16.37 19.23
CA LEU A 402 11.85 -15.04 18.69
C LEU A 402 13.33 -14.72 18.88
N LYS A 403 13.95 -14.20 17.82
CA LYS A 403 15.32 -13.73 17.82
C LYS A 403 15.35 -12.21 17.78
N PRO A 404 15.97 -11.52 18.77
CA PRO A 404 16.20 -10.09 18.67
C PRO A 404 16.95 -9.74 17.38
N PHE A 405 16.65 -8.57 16.82
CA PHE A 405 17.35 -8.08 15.64
C PHE A 405 17.52 -6.56 15.69
N GLU A 406 18.52 -6.11 14.97
CA GLU A 406 18.78 -4.70 14.75
C GLU A 406 18.81 -4.46 13.25
N THR A 407 18.20 -3.36 12.82
CA THR A 407 18.40 -2.78 11.49
C THR A 407 19.42 -1.66 11.60
N ALA A 408 19.79 -1.05 10.49
CA ALA A 408 20.74 0.04 10.53
C ALA A 408 20.29 1.23 11.43
N LYS A 409 18.99 1.37 11.70
CA LYS A 409 18.42 2.54 12.40
C LYS A 409 17.45 2.20 13.53
N ILE A 410 16.99 0.96 13.64
CA ILE A 410 15.97 0.54 14.62
C ILE A 410 16.37 -0.77 15.26
N SER A 411 16.18 -0.85 16.58
CA SER A 411 16.36 -2.08 17.37
C SER A 411 15.00 -2.74 17.67
N ALA A 412 14.93 -4.05 17.54
CA ALA A 412 13.81 -4.91 17.89
C ALA A 412 14.20 -5.97 18.94
N PRO A 413 14.43 -5.56 20.19
CA PRO A 413 15.00 -6.42 21.23
C PRO A 413 14.09 -7.59 21.63
N LYS A 414 12.81 -7.54 21.28
CA LYS A 414 11.84 -8.62 21.50
C LYS A 414 11.66 -9.53 20.28
N GLY A 415 12.45 -9.33 19.21
CA GLY A 415 12.31 -10.08 17.95
C GLY A 415 11.08 -9.73 17.13
N MET A 416 10.35 -8.67 17.50
CA MET A 416 9.20 -8.15 16.78
C MET A 416 9.30 -6.63 16.64
N LEU A 417 8.92 -6.12 15.48
CA LEU A 417 8.82 -4.69 15.17
C LEU A 417 7.46 -4.41 14.52
N LYS A 418 6.69 -3.49 15.10
CA LYS A 418 5.46 -2.95 14.50
C LYS A 418 5.63 -1.46 14.24
N ILE A 419 5.47 -1.06 13.00
CA ILE A 419 5.45 0.33 12.56
C ILE A 419 3.99 0.72 12.35
N LEU A 420 3.55 1.75 13.09
CA LEU A 420 2.23 2.34 12.90
C LEU A 420 2.34 3.59 12.02
N PRO A 421 1.31 3.88 11.21
CA PRO A 421 1.36 4.97 10.22
C PRO A 421 1.57 6.37 10.80
N ASP A 422 1.20 6.57 12.07
CA ASP A 422 1.36 7.82 12.80
C ASP A 422 2.78 8.04 13.34
N SER A 423 3.65 7.01 13.32
CA SER A 423 4.95 7.08 13.99
C SER A 423 6.01 7.79 13.14
N TYR A 424 6.19 7.40 11.89
CA TYR A 424 7.25 7.93 11.02
C TYR A 424 6.73 8.54 9.72
N ASN A 425 5.43 8.78 9.64
CA ASN A 425 4.75 9.12 8.39
C ASN A 425 5.08 8.09 7.29
N SER A 426 5.16 6.81 7.67
CA SER A 426 5.45 5.65 6.83
C SER A 426 4.19 4.80 6.66
N ASP A 427 4.26 3.76 5.84
CA ASP A 427 3.20 2.76 5.78
C ASP A 427 3.20 1.91 7.07
N GLY A 428 2.05 1.34 7.41
CA GLY A 428 1.96 0.42 8.54
C GLY A 428 2.57 -0.93 8.17
N PHE A 429 3.42 -1.48 9.05
CA PHE A 429 4.17 -2.69 8.76
C PHE A 429 4.46 -3.52 10.02
N PHE A 430 4.62 -4.83 9.85
CA PHE A 430 5.01 -5.74 10.93
C PHE A 430 6.12 -6.68 10.48
N ILE A 431 7.06 -6.95 11.38
CA ILE A 431 8.18 -7.89 11.20
C ILE A 431 8.36 -8.71 12.47
N ALA A 432 8.49 -10.02 12.34
CA ALA A 432 8.92 -10.91 13.41
C ALA A 432 10.05 -11.81 12.91
N LYS A 433 11.13 -11.93 13.69
CA LYS A 433 12.28 -12.80 13.40
C LYS A 433 12.28 -13.97 14.34
N PHE A 434 12.40 -15.17 13.77
CA PHE A 434 12.49 -16.42 14.50
C PHE A 434 13.80 -17.14 14.20
N THR A 435 14.20 -18.00 15.13
CA THR A 435 15.27 -18.98 14.95
C THR A 435 14.88 -20.29 15.60
N THR A 436 15.45 -21.41 15.16
CA THR A 436 15.31 -22.69 15.83
C THR A 436 16.14 -22.71 17.12
N ARG A 437 15.58 -23.21 18.20
CA ARG A 437 16.33 -23.56 19.41
C ARG A 437 17.25 -24.73 19.03
N GLY A 438 18.54 -24.58 19.30
CA GLY A 438 19.56 -25.58 18.99
C GLY A 438 19.39 -26.89 19.78
#